data_57ee9beed5987dd9f4b85182b61ab6b1
#
_entry.id   57ee9beed5987dd9f4b85182b61ab6b1
#
_cell.length_a   1.000
_cell.length_b   1.000
_cell.length_c   1.000
_cell.angle_alpha   90.00
_cell.angle_beta   90.00
_cell.angle_gamma   90.00
#
_symmetry.space_group_name_H-M   'P 1'
#
loop_
_entity.id
_entity.type
_entity.pdbx_description
1 polymer ?
#
loop_
_entity_poly.entity_id
_entity_poly.type
_entity_poly.pdbx_seq_one_letter_code
_entity_poly.pdbx_strand_id
1 'polypeptide(L)'
;VMDRSNPQRVIRALEVCLQSGRPYSSLRKGEPKTRPFRILRVGLRMSRDVLYDRIDRRVDRMIADGLEREARELYPLREYNALQTVGYRELFAYFEGETSRERAIELIKRNSRRYAKRQTTWFARNTDTRWFEAEEGCAEKIAGYLSGTI
;
A
#
# COMPACT_ATOMS: atom_id res chain seq x y z
N VAL A 1 11.33 -8.45 -18.47
CA VAL A 1 10.88 -9.85 -18.27
C VAL A 1 9.71 -9.80 -17.29
N MET A 2 8.64 -10.52 -17.59
CA MET A 2 7.47 -10.63 -16.71
C MET A 2 7.71 -11.75 -15.70
N ASP A 3 7.35 -11.49 -14.44
CA ASP A 3 7.36 -12.52 -13.39
C ASP A 3 6.26 -13.55 -13.67
N ARG A 4 6.65 -14.73 -14.15
CA ARG A 4 5.74 -15.83 -14.50
C ARG A 4 5.24 -16.61 -13.28
N SER A 5 5.84 -16.42 -12.12
CA SER A 5 5.42 -17.06 -10.88
C SER A 5 4.20 -16.37 -10.24
N ASN A 6 3.79 -15.20 -10.74
CA ASN A 6 2.64 -14.46 -10.27
C ASN A 6 1.45 -14.63 -11.23
N PRO A 7 0.45 -15.49 -10.90
CA PRO A 7 -0.68 -15.77 -11.77
C PRO A 7 -1.47 -14.52 -12.18
N GLN A 8 -1.68 -13.58 -11.26
CA GLN A 8 -2.42 -12.35 -11.53
C GLN A 8 -1.74 -11.50 -12.62
N ARG A 9 -0.40 -11.44 -12.61
CA ARG A 9 0.36 -10.74 -13.65
C ARG A 9 0.26 -11.42 -15.00
N VAL A 10 0.26 -12.75 -15.00
CA VAL A 10 0.11 -13.55 -16.22
C VAL A 10 -1.28 -13.36 -16.80
N ILE A 11 -2.34 -13.49 -15.99
CA ILE A 11 -3.73 -13.27 -16.40
C ILE A 11 -3.88 -11.87 -16.99
N ARG A 12 -3.41 -10.83 -16.29
CA ARG A 12 -3.49 -9.45 -16.78
C ARG A 12 -2.77 -9.24 -18.12
N ALA A 13 -1.62 -9.87 -18.30
CA ALA A 13 -0.90 -9.79 -19.57
C ALA A 13 -1.66 -10.47 -20.72
N LEU A 14 -2.29 -11.61 -20.45
CA LEU A 14 -3.12 -12.33 -21.42
C LEU A 14 -4.37 -11.52 -21.78
N GLU A 15 -5.10 -10.97 -20.81
CA GLU A 15 -6.25 -10.09 -21.04
C GLU A 15 -5.89 -8.93 -22.00
N VAL A 16 -4.77 -8.25 -21.72
CA VAL A 16 -4.32 -7.13 -22.54
C VAL A 16 -3.95 -7.60 -23.96
N CYS A 17 -3.30 -8.75 -24.12
CA CYS A 17 -2.99 -9.31 -25.43
C CYS A 17 -4.26 -9.64 -26.21
N LEU A 18 -5.24 -10.27 -25.58
CA LEU A 18 -6.51 -10.64 -26.21
C LEU A 18 -7.33 -9.42 -26.62
N GLN A 19 -7.40 -8.40 -25.76
CA GLN A 19 -8.15 -7.17 -26.04
C GLN A 19 -7.49 -6.30 -27.11
N SER A 20 -6.15 -6.21 -27.12
CA SER A 20 -5.42 -5.29 -27.99
C SER A 20 -4.94 -5.91 -29.30
N GLY A 21 -4.97 -7.24 -29.43
CA GLY A 21 -4.36 -7.98 -30.55
C GLY A 21 -2.84 -7.82 -30.64
N ARG A 22 -2.18 -7.28 -29.60
CA ARG A 22 -0.75 -6.96 -29.59
C ARG A 22 -0.03 -7.62 -28.42
N PRO A 23 1.25 -7.97 -28.58
CA PRO A 23 2.04 -8.50 -27.47
C PRO A 23 2.10 -7.52 -26.30
N TYR A 24 1.89 -8.00 -25.07
CA TYR A 24 1.97 -7.18 -23.85
C TYR A 24 3.28 -6.39 -23.75
N SER A 25 4.39 -6.96 -24.20
CA SER A 25 5.70 -6.30 -24.20
C SER A 25 5.73 -5.03 -25.07
N SER A 26 4.96 -4.96 -26.14
CA SER A 26 4.88 -3.77 -27.00
C SER A 26 4.17 -2.60 -26.33
N LEU A 27 3.25 -2.89 -25.41
CA LEU A 27 2.49 -1.88 -24.65
C LEU A 27 3.23 -1.38 -23.40
N ARG A 28 4.26 -2.13 -22.96
CA ARG A 28 5.09 -1.71 -21.81
C ARG A 28 6.20 -0.72 -22.18
N LYS A 29 6.56 -0.62 -23.45
CA LYS A 29 7.57 0.30 -23.95
C LYS A 29 6.92 1.60 -24.42
N GLY A 30 6.26 2.31 -23.51
CA GLY A 30 5.85 3.68 -23.77
C GLY A 30 7.07 4.60 -23.70
N GLU A 31 7.32 5.37 -24.74
CA GLU A 31 8.27 6.49 -24.64
C GLU A 31 7.81 7.44 -23.53
N PRO A 32 8.76 8.04 -22.77
CA PRO A 32 8.40 9.04 -21.78
C PRO A 32 7.60 10.16 -22.46
N LYS A 33 6.34 10.30 -22.09
CA LYS A 33 5.50 11.38 -22.66
C LYS A 33 6.06 12.72 -22.19
N THR A 34 6.47 13.56 -23.14
CA THR A 34 6.75 14.96 -22.87
C THR A 34 5.47 15.62 -22.32
N ARG A 35 5.58 16.26 -21.15
CA ARG A 35 4.47 16.92 -20.50
C ARG A 35 4.72 18.42 -20.47
N PRO A 36 3.69 19.27 -20.66
CA PRO A 36 3.83 20.73 -20.60
C PRO A 36 3.95 21.27 -19.18
N PHE A 37 4.29 20.42 -18.21
CA PHE A 37 4.44 20.77 -16.81
C PHE A 37 5.57 19.97 -16.15
N ARG A 38 6.17 20.56 -15.12
CA ARG A 38 7.17 19.93 -14.28
C ARG A 38 6.51 19.12 -13.16
N ILE A 39 7.01 17.92 -12.92
CA ILE A 39 6.54 17.07 -11.82
C ILE A 39 7.55 17.18 -10.68
N LEU A 40 7.09 17.65 -9.53
CA LEU A 40 7.85 17.62 -8.28
C LEU A 40 7.34 16.47 -7.42
N ARG A 41 8.25 15.59 -6.97
CA ARG A 41 7.91 14.45 -6.13
C ARG A 41 8.38 14.70 -4.72
N VAL A 42 7.46 14.70 -3.79
CA VAL A 42 7.71 14.86 -2.37
C VAL A 42 7.32 13.57 -1.65
N GLY A 43 8.20 13.08 -0.81
CA GLY A 43 7.96 11.93 0.04
C GLY A 43 8.13 12.29 1.52
N LEU A 44 7.32 11.68 2.38
CA LEU A 44 7.47 11.74 3.82
C LEU A 44 8.11 10.47 4.33
N ARG A 45 9.04 10.59 5.25
CA ARG A 45 9.65 9.46 5.94
C ARG A 45 9.76 9.73 7.44
N MET A 46 9.92 8.68 8.19
CA MET A 46 10.21 8.72 9.63
C MET A 46 11.07 7.52 10.01
N SER A 47 11.66 7.55 11.19
CA SER A 47 12.41 6.40 11.69
C SER A 47 11.51 5.17 11.78
N ARG A 48 12.12 4.01 11.60
CA ARG A 48 11.40 2.73 11.59
C ARG A 48 10.64 2.47 12.88
N ASP A 49 11.25 2.78 14.01
CA ASP A 49 10.68 2.50 15.33
C ASP A 49 9.46 3.38 15.59
N VAL A 50 9.54 4.68 15.26
CA VAL A 50 8.41 5.60 15.33
C VAL A 50 7.27 5.18 14.41
N LEU A 51 7.59 4.76 13.17
CA LEU A 51 6.59 4.28 12.22
C LEU A 51 5.87 3.04 12.74
N TYR A 52 6.61 2.08 13.30
CA TYR A 52 6.04 0.83 13.81
C TYR A 52 5.17 1.05 15.04
N ASP A 53 5.60 1.88 15.97
CA ASP A 53 4.80 2.28 17.13
C ASP A 53 3.48 2.97 16.70
N ARG A 54 3.54 3.90 15.74
CA ARG A 54 2.34 4.53 15.18
C ARG A 54 1.39 3.53 14.52
N ILE A 55 1.92 2.56 13.77
CA ILE A 55 1.13 1.50 13.15
C ILE A 55 0.43 0.67 14.22
N ASP A 56 1.15 0.24 15.25
CA ASP A 56 0.62 -0.61 16.30
C ASP A 56 -0.49 0.11 17.08
N ARG A 57 -0.26 1.36 17.50
CA ARG A 57 -1.29 2.19 18.15
C ARG A 57 -2.51 2.45 17.25
N ARG A 58 -2.29 2.61 15.94
CA ARG A 58 -3.40 2.77 14.99
C ARG A 58 -4.26 1.52 14.94
N VAL A 59 -3.65 0.33 14.91
CA VAL A 59 -4.40 -0.93 14.91
C VAL A 59 -5.20 -1.07 16.21
N ASP A 60 -4.59 -0.79 17.37
CA ASP A 60 -5.29 -0.83 18.65
C ASP A 60 -6.50 0.11 18.67
N ARG A 61 -6.35 1.31 18.14
CA ARG A 61 -7.46 2.26 18.00
C ARG A 61 -8.55 1.75 17.06
N MET A 62 -8.18 1.22 15.89
CA MET A 62 -9.16 0.65 14.94
C MET A 62 -9.99 -0.48 15.57
N ILE A 63 -9.37 -1.34 16.38
CA ILE A 63 -10.07 -2.39 17.11
C ILE A 63 -11.04 -1.77 18.14
N ALA A 64 -10.60 -0.77 18.91
CA ALA A 64 -11.42 -0.06 19.88
C ALA A 64 -12.60 0.69 19.23
N ASP A 65 -12.40 1.27 18.06
CA ASP A 65 -13.39 2.00 17.27
C ASP A 65 -14.37 1.08 16.54
N GLY A 66 -14.17 -0.25 16.57
CA GLY A 66 -15.15 -1.23 16.09
C GLY A 66 -14.79 -1.94 14.78
N LEU A 67 -13.52 -2.00 14.38
CA LEU A 67 -13.07 -2.75 13.19
C LEU A 67 -13.56 -4.22 13.22
N GLU A 68 -13.60 -4.85 14.40
CA GLU A 68 -14.09 -6.23 14.51
C GLU A 68 -15.58 -6.35 14.17
N ARG A 69 -16.40 -5.40 14.61
CA ARG A 69 -17.83 -5.34 14.27
C ARG A 69 -18.03 -5.13 12.77
N GLU A 70 -17.32 -4.16 12.19
CA GLU A 70 -17.35 -3.89 10.76
C GLU A 70 -16.97 -5.13 9.95
N ALA A 71 -15.87 -5.80 10.33
CA ALA A 71 -15.43 -7.02 9.67
C ALA A 71 -16.47 -8.13 9.78
N ARG A 72 -17.18 -8.26 10.91
CA ARG A 72 -18.23 -9.25 11.11
C ARG A 72 -19.44 -9.00 10.22
N GLU A 73 -19.83 -7.74 10.06
CA GLU A 73 -20.92 -7.33 9.14
C GLU A 73 -20.56 -7.63 7.68
N LEU A 74 -19.28 -7.47 7.32
CA LEU A 74 -18.77 -7.74 5.97
C LEU A 74 -18.39 -9.20 5.71
N TYR A 75 -18.37 -10.05 6.74
CA TYR A 75 -17.96 -11.45 6.63
C TYR A 75 -18.73 -12.27 5.58
N PRO A 76 -20.04 -12.09 5.36
CA PRO A 76 -20.76 -12.77 4.27
C PRO A 76 -20.21 -12.44 2.87
N LEU A 77 -19.49 -11.34 2.73
CA LEU A 77 -18.92 -10.84 1.49
C LEU A 77 -17.41 -11.13 1.37
N ARG A 78 -16.84 -11.96 2.25
CA ARG A 78 -15.40 -12.17 2.39
C ARG A 78 -14.69 -12.63 1.13
N GLU A 79 -15.40 -13.26 0.20
CA GLU A 79 -14.85 -13.71 -1.09
C GLU A 79 -14.52 -12.55 -2.04
N TYR A 80 -15.06 -11.34 -1.80
CA TYR A 80 -14.75 -10.21 -2.65
C TYR A 80 -13.30 -9.78 -2.49
N ASN A 81 -12.64 -9.54 -3.63
CA ASN A 81 -11.23 -9.17 -3.68
C ASN A 81 -10.90 -7.90 -2.86
N ALA A 82 -11.84 -6.97 -2.74
CA ALA A 82 -11.70 -5.75 -1.94
C ALA A 82 -11.52 -6.03 -0.44
N LEU A 83 -12.07 -7.14 0.06
CA LEU A 83 -11.96 -7.55 1.46
C LEU A 83 -10.76 -8.45 1.74
N GLN A 84 -10.01 -8.84 0.70
CA GLN A 84 -8.76 -9.62 0.82
C GLN A 84 -7.57 -8.73 1.20
N THR A 85 -7.74 -7.89 2.21
CA THR A 85 -6.74 -6.91 2.66
C THR A 85 -6.38 -7.09 4.13
N VAL A 86 -5.29 -6.46 4.54
CA VAL A 86 -4.84 -6.48 5.95
C VAL A 86 -5.90 -5.85 6.85
N GLY A 87 -6.24 -6.53 7.91
CA GLY A 87 -7.32 -6.20 8.83
C GLY A 87 -8.46 -7.21 8.70
N TYR A 88 -9.12 -7.25 7.55
CA TYR A 88 -10.25 -8.16 7.34
C TYR A 88 -9.81 -9.62 7.27
N ARG A 89 -8.76 -9.96 6.52
CA ARG A 89 -8.30 -11.35 6.38
C ARG A 89 -7.97 -12.00 7.73
N GLU A 90 -7.28 -11.27 8.57
CA GLU A 90 -6.89 -11.77 9.89
C GLU A 90 -8.10 -11.93 10.82
N LEU A 91 -9.08 -11.01 10.74
CA LEU A 91 -10.33 -11.13 11.49
C LEU A 91 -11.23 -12.24 10.94
N PHE A 92 -11.26 -12.44 9.63
CA PHE A 92 -12.01 -13.55 9.03
C PHE A 92 -11.45 -14.92 9.48
N ALA A 93 -10.12 -15.08 9.49
CA ALA A 93 -9.48 -16.28 10.04
C ALA A 93 -9.82 -16.50 11.53
N TYR A 94 -9.96 -15.43 12.30
CA TYR A 94 -10.47 -15.52 13.67
C TYR A 94 -11.92 -15.97 13.71
N PHE A 95 -12.81 -15.43 12.86
CA PHE A 95 -14.22 -15.83 12.81
C PHE A 95 -14.42 -17.29 12.37
N GLU A 96 -13.52 -17.81 11.59
CA GLU A 96 -13.47 -19.21 11.15
C GLU A 96 -12.83 -20.16 12.18
N GLY A 97 -12.33 -19.61 13.30
CA GLY A 97 -11.69 -20.40 14.36
C GLY A 97 -10.26 -20.87 14.05
N GLU A 98 -9.66 -20.35 12.98
CA GLU A 98 -8.29 -20.71 12.59
C GLU A 98 -7.24 -20.06 13.51
N THR A 99 -7.59 -18.99 14.20
CA THR A 99 -6.70 -18.26 15.12
C THR A 99 -7.47 -17.61 16.27
N SER A 100 -6.77 -17.25 17.35
CA SER A 100 -7.38 -16.49 18.43
C SER A 100 -7.53 -15.00 18.03
N ARG A 101 -8.42 -14.28 18.72
CA ARG A 101 -8.63 -12.85 18.56
C ARG A 101 -7.33 -12.06 18.75
N GLU A 102 -6.61 -12.35 19.82
CA GLU A 102 -5.33 -11.69 20.15
C GLU A 102 -4.31 -11.93 19.05
N ARG A 103 -4.26 -13.17 18.55
CA ARG A 103 -3.36 -13.51 17.46
C ARG A 103 -3.73 -12.81 16.16
N ALA A 104 -5.01 -12.65 15.84
CA ALA A 104 -5.47 -11.89 14.69
C ALA A 104 -5.00 -10.44 14.76
N ILE A 105 -5.16 -9.78 15.92
CA ILE A 105 -4.69 -8.39 16.14
C ILE A 105 -3.17 -8.28 15.95
N GLU A 106 -2.39 -9.20 16.52
CA GLU A 106 -0.94 -9.24 16.33
C GLU A 106 -0.55 -9.43 14.85
N LEU A 107 -1.29 -10.25 14.13
CA LEU A 107 -1.08 -10.45 12.70
C LEU A 107 -1.40 -9.19 11.89
N ILE A 108 -2.46 -8.45 12.22
CA ILE A 108 -2.80 -7.17 11.60
C ILE A 108 -1.64 -6.17 11.79
N LYS A 109 -1.14 -6.00 13.02
CA LYS A 109 0.01 -5.14 13.32
C LYS A 109 1.23 -5.54 12.47
N ARG A 110 1.61 -6.81 12.53
CA ARG A 110 2.75 -7.35 11.77
C ARG A 110 2.62 -7.13 10.27
N ASN A 111 1.45 -7.43 9.70
CA ASN A 111 1.23 -7.34 8.26
C ASN A 111 1.13 -5.88 7.80
N SER A 112 0.62 -4.97 8.63
CA SER A 112 0.66 -3.52 8.42
C SER A 112 2.10 -2.98 8.39
N ARG A 113 2.97 -3.41 9.32
CA ARG A 113 4.40 -3.06 9.30
C ARG A 113 5.11 -3.58 8.04
N ARG A 114 4.79 -4.82 7.62
CA ARG A 114 5.32 -5.39 6.36
C ARG A 114 4.85 -4.61 5.14
N TYR A 115 3.61 -4.15 5.15
CA TYR A 115 3.07 -3.32 4.08
C TYR A 115 3.80 -1.97 4.00
N ALA A 116 3.99 -1.29 5.12
CA ALA A 116 4.75 -0.03 5.20
C ALA A 116 6.19 -0.21 4.70
N LYS A 117 6.87 -1.30 5.06
CA LYS A 117 8.22 -1.62 4.54
C LYS A 117 8.21 -1.76 3.02
N ARG A 118 7.21 -2.46 2.45
CA ARG A 118 7.10 -2.59 0.98
C ARG A 118 6.87 -1.24 0.31
N GLN A 119 6.04 -0.36 0.88
CA GLN A 119 5.83 1.00 0.39
C GLN A 119 7.13 1.80 0.37
N THR A 120 7.87 1.83 1.47
CA THR A 120 9.17 2.52 1.55
C THR A 120 10.14 2.03 0.47
N THR A 121 10.27 0.70 0.31
CA THR A 121 11.14 0.11 -0.72
C THR A 121 10.68 0.48 -2.14
N TRP A 122 9.37 0.52 -2.38
CA TRP A 122 8.83 0.84 -3.70
C TRP A 122 9.05 2.31 -4.07
N PHE A 123 8.74 3.22 -3.16
CA PHE A 123 8.91 4.66 -3.39
C PHE A 123 10.37 5.09 -3.45
N ALA A 124 11.27 4.43 -2.69
CA ALA A 124 12.71 4.71 -2.72
C ALA A 124 13.38 4.42 -4.09
N ARG A 125 12.71 3.68 -4.98
CA ARG A 125 13.20 3.44 -6.35
C ARG A 125 13.20 4.70 -7.22
N ASN A 126 12.41 5.70 -6.84
CA ASN A 126 12.35 6.96 -7.57
C ASN A 126 13.36 7.94 -6.98
N THR A 127 14.47 8.11 -7.66
CA THR A 127 15.59 8.98 -7.23
C THR A 127 15.23 10.46 -7.25
N ASP A 128 14.19 10.87 -8.01
CA ASP A 128 13.75 12.26 -8.11
C ASP A 128 12.83 12.69 -6.96
N THR A 129 12.58 11.80 -5.99
CA THR A 129 11.74 12.13 -4.84
C THR A 129 12.54 12.89 -3.79
N ARG A 130 12.12 14.11 -3.45
CA ARG A 130 12.64 14.86 -2.31
C ARG A 130 11.96 14.35 -1.03
N TRP A 131 12.75 13.79 -0.12
CA TRP A 131 12.26 13.23 1.13
C TRP A 131 12.35 14.24 2.26
N PHE A 132 11.29 14.32 3.07
CA PHE A 132 11.19 15.14 4.27
C PHE A 132 10.91 14.25 5.47
N GLU A 133 11.46 14.59 6.64
CA GLU A 133 11.09 13.94 7.89
C GLU A 133 9.66 14.33 8.27
N ALA A 134 8.84 13.34 8.65
CA ALA A 134 7.44 13.55 9.05
C ALA A 134 7.38 13.99 10.52
N GLU A 135 7.81 15.22 10.77
CA GLU A 135 7.88 15.89 12.07
C GLU A 135 7.03 17.18 12.06
N GLU A 136 6.92 17.82 13.21
CA GLU A 136 6.26 19.12 13.30
C GLU A 136 6.97 20.15 12.41
N GLY A 137 6.18 21.00 11.74
CA GLY A 137 6.72 21.98 10.78
C GLY A 137 7.13 21.41 9.43
N CYS A 138 6.90 20.12 9.15
CA CYS A 138 7.27 19.54 7.85
C CYS A 138 6.43 20.10 6.69
N ALA A 139 5.20 20.54 6.95
CA ALA A 139 4.34 21.13 5.93
C ALA A 139 4.91 22.45 5.42
N GLU A 140 5.40 23.30 6.32
CA GLU A 140 6.04 24.57 6.02
C GLU A 140 7.34 24.39 5.25
N LYS A 141 8.15 23.40 5.64
CA LYS A 141 9.38 23.02 4.91
C LYS A 141 9.07 22.57 3.47
N ILE A 142 8.01 21.80 3.29
CA ILE A 142 7.57 21.35 1.96
C ILE A 142 7.03 22.55 1.15
N ALA A 143 6.21 23.39 1.75
CA ALA A 143 5.67 24.59 1.09
C ALA A 143 6.81 25.51 0.62
N GLY A 144 7.80 25.77 1.47
CA GLY A 144 8.99 26.54 1.11
C GLY A 144 9.79 25.93 -0.03
N TYR A 145 9.97 24.60 -0.03
CA TYR A 145 10.63 23.89 -1.14
C TYR A 145 9.85 24.03 -2.45
N LEU A 146 8.54 23.89 -2.43
CA LEU A 146 7.71 24.01 -3.63
C LEU A 146 7.73 25.43 -4.18
N SER A 147 7.59 26.45 -3.32
CA SER A 147 7.63 27.87 -3.72
C SER A 147 8.98 28.31 -4.29
N GLY A 148 10.09 27.76 -3.78
CA GLY A 148 11.44 28.05 -4.28
C GLY A 148 11.83 27.29 -5.55
N THR A 149 10.98 26.38 -6.03
CA THR A 149 11.26 25.50 -7.16
C THR A 149 10.41 25.83 -8.40
N ILE A 150 9.38 26.68 -8.23
CA ILE A 150 8.53 27.22 -9.28
C ILE A 150 9.15 28.52 -9.80
#